data_5fddbbe27fdf770ad608693300c0b198
#
_entry.id   5fddbbe27fdf770ad608693300c0b198
#
_cell.length_a   1.000
_cell.length_b   1.000
_cell.length_c   1.000
_cell.angle_alpha   90.00
_cell.angle_beta   90.00
_cell.angle_gamma   90.00
#
_symmetry.space_group_name_H-M   'P 1'
#
loop_
_entity.id
_entity.type
_entity.pdbx_description
1 polymer ?
#
loop_
_entity_poly.entity_id
_entity_poly.type
_entity_poly.pdbx_seq_one_letter_code
_entity_poly.pdbx_strand_id
1 'polypeptide(L)'
;MSKRTMPEVLTESVREHPAVEAWLQVRSDSGEPGSLELLQRRRHSTVYRLSEVNQDGTRVIAKRCRTTTARIERTIYEELLPLTGMPALHCYGILEESDGEFCWLFLEDAAGIRYSSQLPHNCALAGCWLAETQLAAVSAGLRSGLPDRELAHYLRLLRSCRGMLLHHLGGGALSAEDAAVFRNVAAQFPSQVPSQT
;
A
#
# COMPACT_ATOMS: atom_id res chain seq x y z
N MET A 1 -16.60 -11.26 -3.29
CA MET A 1 -16.53 -10.68 -4.66
C MET A 1 -16.37 -9.17 -4.50
N SER A 2 -15.19 -8.63 -4.76
CA SER A 2 -14.94 -7.17 -4.68
C SER A 2 -15.56 -6.52 -5.92
N LYS A 3 -16.51 -5.61 -5.73
CA LYS A 3 -17.09 -4.82 -6.82
C LYS A 3 -15.96 -4.06 -7.51
N ARG A 4 -15.75 -4.36 -8.77
CA ARG A 4 -14.84 -3.65 -9.66
C ARG A 4 -15.46 -2.27 -9.90
N THR A 5 -14.99 -1.26 -9.19
CA THR A 5 -15.33 0.13 -9.51
C THR A 5 -14.65 0.42 -10.85
N MET A 6 -15.43 0.79 -11.86
CA MET A 6 -14.89 1.30 -13.12
C MET A 6 -14.06 2.55 -12.79
N PRO A 7 -12.92 2.76 -13.44
CA PRO A 7 -12.14 3.97 -13.23
C PRO A 7 -12.99 5.19 -13.59
N GLU A 8 -13.15 6.09 -12.63
CA GLU A 8 -13.84 7.35 -12.82
C GLU A 8 -12.82 8.37 -13.33
N VAL A 9 -12.96 8.74 -14.59
CA VAL A 9 -12.11 9.75 -15.21
C VAL A 9 -12.74 11.12 -15.02
N LEU A 10 -12.05 11.99 -14.32
CA LEU A 10 -12.42 13.40 -14.13
C LEU A 10 -11.72 14.22 -15.21
N THR A 11 -12.50 14.89 -16.05
CA THR A 11 -12.01 15.80 -17.11
C THR A 11 -12.38 17.25 -16.85
N GLU A 12 -13.37 17.48 -15.98
CA GLU A 12 -13.78 18.82 -15.58
C GLU A 12 -13.11 19.19 -14.25
N SER A 13 -12.60 20.41 -14.18
CA SER A 13 -11.94 20.99 -12.96
C SER A 13 -10.75 20.17 -12.45
N VAL A 14 -9.98 19.53 -13.34
CA VAL A 14 -8.80 18.75 -12.98
C VAL A 14 -7.82 19.59 -12.15
N ARG A 15 -7.65 20.86 -12.50
CA ARG A 15 -6.73 21.80 -11.85
C ARG A 15 -7.05 22.05 -10.37
N GLU A 16 -8.33 22.09 -10.02
CA GLU A 16 -8.80 22.36 -8.66
C GLU A 16 -8.81 21.11 -7.77
N HIS A 17 -8.41 19.96 -8.32
CA HIS A 17 -8.41 18.72 -7.55
C HIS A 17 -7.20 18.67 -6.61
N PRO A 18 -7.35 18.32 -5.32
CA PRO A 18 -6.27 18.32 -4.33
C PRO A 18 -5.02 17.51 -4.73
N ALA A 19 -5.18 16.43 -5.50
CA ALA A 19 -4.05 15.66 -6.01
C ALA A 19 -3.19 16.44 -7.01
N VAL A 20 -3.83 17.29 -7.82
CA VAL A 20 -3.14 18.13 -8.82
C VAL A 20 -2.47 19.32 -8.14
N GLU A 21 -3.15 19.97 -7.22
CA GLU A 21 -2.57 21.05 -6.42
C GLU A 21 -1.33 20.58 -5.65
N ALA A 22 -1.43 19.39 -5.03
CA ALA A 22 -0.32 18.77 -4.31
C ALA A 22 0.83 18.39 -5.26
N TRP A 23 0.55 17.90 -6.46
CA TRP A 23 1.55 17.60 -7.47
C TRP A 23 2.34 18.86 -7.90
N LEU A 24 1.64 19.93 -8.21
CA LEU A 24 2.26 21.19 -8.63
C LEU A 24 3.10 21.84 -7.52
N GLN A 25 2.81 21.57 -6.25
CA GLN A 25 3.67 21.99 -5.14
C GLN A 25 4.95 21.15 -5.04
N VAL A 26 4.89 19.85 -5.32
CA VAL A 26 6.08 18.98 -5.31
C VAL A 26 6.94 19.20 -6.55
N ARG A 27 6.33 19.46 -7.69
CA ARG A 27 6.98 19.60 -9.00
C ARG A 27 6.49 20.86 -9.70
N SER A 28 6.95 22.01 -9.22
CA SER A 28 6.62 23.33 -9.78
C SER A 28 7.10 23.54 -11.23
N ASP A 29 8.03 22.71 -11.69
CA ASP A 29 8.58 22.66 -13.04
C ASP A 29 7.75 21.80 -14.02
N SER A 30 6.78 21.04 -13.51
CA SER A 30 5.93 20.17 -14.31
C SER A 30 4.70 20.89 -14.85
N GLY A 31 4.18 20.38 -15.98
CA GLY A 31 2.91 20.84 -16.55
C GLY A 31 1.71 20.41 -15.71
N GLU A 32 0.59 21.08 -15.94
CA GLU A 32 -0.70 20.66 -15.38
C GLU A 32 -1.13 19.34 -16.02
N PRO A 33 -1.61 18.35 -15.23
CA PRO A 33 -2.15 17.12 -15.79
C PRO A 33 -3.37 17.41 -16.67
N GLY A 34 -3.43 16.76 -17.85
CA GLY A 34 -4.56 16.86 -18.75
C GLY A 34 -5.77 16.05 -18.28
N SER A 35 -5.56 15.00 -17.48
CA SER A 35 -6.65 14.19 -16.93
C SER A 35 -6.29 13.55 -15.60
N LEU A 36 -7.32 13.24 -14.81
CA LEU A 36 -7.24 12.58 -13.51
C LEU A 36 -8.16 11.36 -13.48
N GLU A 37 -7.62 10.21 -13.13
CA GLU A 37 -8.35 8.95 -13.03
C GLU A 37 -8.30 8.42 -11.60
N LEU A 38 -9.44 8.12 -10.99
CA LEU A 38 -9.52 7.44 -9.71
C LEU A 38 -9.27 5.94 -9.90
N LEU A 39 -8.12 5.43 -9.45
CA LEU A 39 -7.77 4.01 -9.55
C LEU A 39 -8.29 3.19 -8.37
N GLN A 40 -8.25 3.77 -7.17
CA GLN A 40 -8.63 3.06 -5.95
C GLN A 40 -9.04 4.03 -4.84
N ARG A 41 -10.10 3.65 -4.11
CA ARG A 41 -10.50 4.32 -2.86
C ARG A 41 -10.64 3.31 -1.75
N ARG A 42 -9.97 3.53 -0.62
CA ARG A 42 -10.07 2.76 0.63
C ARG A 42 -10.23 3.72 1.80
N ARG A 43 -10.54 3.20 2.99
CA ARG A 43 -10.78 4.01 4.21
C ARG A 43 -9.64 4.99 4.52
N HIS A 44 -8.38 4.59 4.31
CA HIS A 44 -7.20 5.38 4.68
C HIS A 44 -6.23 5.59 3.50
N SER A 45 -6.68 5.36 2.27
CA SER A 45 -5.84 5.53 1.08
C SER A 45 -6.71 5.74 -0.15
N THR A 46 -6.36 6.74 -0.94
CA THR A 46 -6.94 6.99 -2.26
C THR A 46 -5.81 7.10 -3.28
N VAL A 47 -5.97 6.47 -4.43
CA VAL A 47 -4.95 6.45 -5.48
C VAL A 47 -5.56 6.99 -6.76
N TYR A 48 -4.88 7.95 -7.34
CA TYR A 48 -5.21 8.58 -8.61
C TYR A 48 -4.08 8.36 -9.61
N ARG A 49 -4.42 8.38 -10.89
CA ARG A 49 -3.49 8.54 -11.99
C ARG A 49 -3.63 9.94 -12.55
N LEU A 50 -2.54 10.66 -12.61
CA LEU A 50 -2.41 11.92 -13.33
C LEU A 50 -1.81 11.60 -14.70
N SER A 51 -2.45 12.03 -15.79
CA SER A 51 -1.95 11.78 -17.15
C SER A 51 -1.60 13.09 -17.83
N GLU A 52 -0.72 13.01 -18.82
CA GLU A 52 -0.27 14.17 -19.61
C GLU A 52 0.38 15.24 -18.72
N VAL A 53 1.15 14.81 -17.72
CA VAL A 53 1.81 15.69 -16.75
C VAL A 53 2.91 16.53 -17.41
N ASN A 54 3.51 16.03 -18.49
CA ASN A 54 4.50 16.69 -19.32
C ASN A 54 4.15 16.51 -20.80
N GLN A 55 4.84 17.23 -21.68
CA GLN A 55 4.64 17.15 -23.12
C GLN A 55 4.93 15.76 -23.72
N ASP A 56 5.68 14.92 -23.01
CA ASP A 56 5.99 13.53 -23.38
C ASP A 56 4.89 12.52 -23.02
N GLY A 57 3.80 12.98 -22.43
CA GLY A 57 2.68 12.12 -22.01
C GLY A 57 2.94 11.33 -20.73
N THR A 58 3.92 11.75 -19.91
CA THR A 58 4.22 11.11 -18.60
C THR A 58 2.98 10.95 -17.74
N ARG A 59 2.88 9.77 -17.11
CA ARG A 59 1.83 9.45 -16.13
C ARG A 59 2.42 9.31 -14.74
N VAL A 60 1.71 9.84 -13.75
CA VAL A 60 2.11 9.85 -12.34
C VAL A 60 0.99 9.25 -11.49
N ILE A 61 1.36 8.42 -10.54
CA ILE A 61 0.47 7.92 -9.49
C ILE A 61 0.52 8.87 -8.31
N ALA A 62 -0.61 9.49 -8.00
CA ALA A 62 -0.81 10.30 -6.81
C ALA A 62 -1.55 9.48 -5.75
N LYS A 63 -0.89 9.13 -4.66
CA LYS A 63 -1.44 8.35 -3.56
C LYS A 63 -1.60 9.20 -2.32
N ARG A 64 -2.85 9.42 -1.89
CA ARG A 64 -3.14 10.00 -0.58
C ARG A 64 -3.23 8.90 0.46
N CYS A 65 -2.44 8.95 1.50
CA CYS A 65 -2.46 7.96 2.59
C CYS A 65 -1.98 8.59 3.91
N ARG A 66 -2.02 7.82 5.01
CA ARG A 66 -1.48 8.24 6.30
C ARG A 66 -0.01 8.67 6.15
N THR A 67 0.38 9.76 6.79
CA THR A 67 1.74 10.32 6.74
C THR A 67 2.80 9.28 7.12
N THR A 68 2.54 8.49 8.16
CA THR A 68 3.44 7.39 8.56
C THR A 68 3.64 6.36 7.47
N THR A 69 2.58 6.03 6.71
CA THR A 69 2.65 5.10 5.57
C THR A 69 3.44 5.70 4.42
N ALA A 70 3.17 6.96 4.07
CA ALA A 70 3.88 7.65 2.99
C ALA A 70 5.38 7.74 3.24
N ARG A 71 5.79 8.06 4.47
CA ARG A 71 7.21 8.13 4.87
C ARG A 71 7.90 6.77 4.74
N ILE A 72 7.26 5.69 5.20
CA ILE A 72 7.80 4.33 5.04
C ILE A 72 7.94 3.96 3.55
N GLU A 73 6.91 4.21 2.74
CA GLU A 73 6.96 3.93 1.31
C GLU A 73 8.05 4.76 0.62
N ARG A 74 8.20 6.03 0.98
CA ARG A 74 9.28 6.87 0.46
C ARG A 74 10.66 6.28 0.77
N THR A 75 10.93 5.91 2.03
CA THR A 75 12.19 5.25 2.41
C THR A 75 12.44 3.99 1.58
N ILE A 76 11.40 3.19 1.33
CA ILE A 76 11.53 1.99 0.49
C ILE A 76 11.92 2.38 -0.94
N TYR A 77 11.24 3.35 -1.57
CA TYR A 77 11.52 3.73 -2.96
C TYR A 77 12.84 4.47 -3.14
N GLU A 78 13.19 5.38 -2.22
CA GLU A 78 14.36 6.24 -2.35
C GLU A 78 15.65 5.61 -1.78
N GLU A 79 15.56 4.79 -0.74
CA GLU A 79 16.73 4.30 -0.01
C GLU A 79 16.96 2.79 -0.19
N LEU A 80 15.88 1.98 -0.16
CA LEU A 80 16.00 0.54 -0.17
C LEU A 80 16.05 -0.05 -1.57
N LEU A 81 15.08 0.25 -2.43
CA LEU A 81 14.98 -0.36 -3.75
C LEU A 81 16.18 -0.07 -4.66
N PRO A 82 16.81 1.12 -4.64
CA PRO A 82 18.03 1.35 -5.41
C PRO A 82 19.18 0.40 -5.06
N LEU A 83 19.21 -0.15 -3.85
CA LEU A 83 20.25 -1.09 -3.40
C LEU A 83 20.04 -2.52 -3.90
N THR A 84 18.84 -2.84 -4.39
CA THR A 84 18.52 -4.20 -4.86
C THR A 84 19.02 -4.48 -6.27
N GLY A 85 19.38 -3.44 -7.05
CA GLY A 85 19.68 -3.57 -8.47
C GLY A 85 18.50 -3.94 -9.36
N MET A 86 17.30 -4.05 -8.78
CA MET A 86 16.07 -4.33 -9.51
C MET A 86 15.40 -3.04 -10.01
N PRO A 87 14.62 -3.12 -11.10
CA PRO A 87 13.82 -1.99 -11.52
C PRO A 87 12.92 -1.49 -10.39
N ALA A 88 13.04 -0.23 -10.04
CA ALA A 88 12.23 0.44 -9.04
C ALA A 88 11.48 1.61 -9.67
N LEU A 89 10.28 1.88 -9.19
CA LEU A 89 9.52 3.06 -9.60
C LEU A 89 10.20 4.31 -9.07
N HIS A 90 10.25 5.34 -9.90
CA HIS A 90 10.74 6.63 -9.46
C HIS A 90 9.77 7.26 -8.45
N CYS A 91 10.29 7.72 -7.31
CA CYS A 91 9.55 8.51 -6.33
C CYS A 91 9.81 10.00 -6.61
N TYR A 92 8.75 10.73 -6.99
CA TYR A 92 8.85 12.17 -7.26
C TYR A 92 8.85 13.01 -5.98
N GLY A 93 8.42 12.42 -4.85
CA GLY A 93 8.41 13.03 -3.54
C GLY A 93 7.09 12.86 -2.80
N ILE A 94 6.99 13.54 -1.65
CA ILE A 94 5.82 13.57 -0.79
C ILE A 94 5.43 15.00 -0.43
N LEU A 95 4.14 15.22 -0.16
CA LEU A 95 3.61 16.46 0.40
C LEU A 95 2.69 16.14 1.57
N GLU A 96 3.03 16.60 2.76
CA GLU A 96 2.17 16.45 3.95
C GLU A 96 1.04 17.48 3.90
N GLU A 97 -0.19 17.05 4.25
CA GLU A 97 -1.33 17.95 4.41
C GLU A 97 -1.17 18.78 5.69
N SER A 98 -1.84 19.90 5.76
CA SER A 98 -1.70 20.88 6.85
C SER A 98 -2.03 20.32 8.24
N ASP A 99 -2.87 19.29 8.32
CA ASP A 99 -3.20 18.59 9.57
C ASP A 99 -2.15 17.56 10.00
N GLY A 100 -1.19 17.24 9.12
CA GLY A 100 -0.14 16.25 9.35
C GLY A 100 -0.64 14.79 9.39
N GLU A 101 -1.96 14.54 9.28
CA GLU A 101 -2.52 13.18 9.34
C GLU A 101 -2.35 12.41 8.05
N PHE A 102 -2.52 13.11 6.92
CA PHE A 102 -2.40 12.55 5.58
C PHE A 102 -1.27 13.19 4.80
N CYS A 103 -0.82 12.45 3.81
CA CYS A 103 0.28 12.83 2.94
C CYS A 103 -0.01 12.36 1.52
N TRP A 104 0.37 13.16 0.54
CA TRP A 104 0.45 12.79 -0.85
C TRP A 104 1.82 12.20 -1.16
N LEU A 105 1.84 11.04 -1.79
CA LEU A 105 3.03 10.38 -2.32
C LEU A 105 2.88 10.27 -3.83
N PHE A 106 3.91 10.72 -4.55
CA PHE A 106 3.92 10.72 -6.01
C PHE A 106 4.95 9.72 -6.54
N LEU A 107 4.48 8.80 -7.37
CA LEU A 107 5.28 7.72 -7.94
C LEU A 107 5.12 7.69 -9.45
N GLU A 108 6.12 7.15 -10.13
CA GLU A 108 6.01 6.75 -11.52
C GLU A 108 4.84 5.77 -11.72
N ASP A 109 4.10 5.90 -12.83
CA ASP A 109 3.11 4.87 -13.22
C ASP A 109 3.84 3.68 -13.81
N ALA A 110 3.85 2.58 -13.08
CA ALA A 110 4.52 1.35 -13.49
C ALA A 110 4.13 0.85 -14.88
N ALA A 111 2.95 1.24 -15.37
CA ALA A 111 2.32 0.61 -16.53
C ALA A 111 2.27 -0.94 -16.39
N GLY A 112 1.94 -1.68 -17.44
CA GLY A 112 2.06 -3.14 -17.43
C GLY A 112 0.82 -3.89 -16.95
N ILE A 113 1.01 -5.17 -16.63
CA ILE A 113 -0.07 -6.11 -16.31
C ILE A 113 -0.25 -6.17 -14.79
N ARG A 114 -1.51 -6.14 -14.35
CA ARG A 114 -1.84 -6.26 -12.93
C ARG A 114 -1.37 -7.59 -12.36
N TYR A 115 -0.68 -7.55 -11.22
CA TYR A 115 -0.33 -8.75 -10.46
C TYR A 115 -1.56 -9.61 -10.12
N SER A 116 -1.42 -10.91 -10.29
CA SER A 116 -2.42 -11.91 -9.86
C SER A 116 -1.75 -12.99 -9.03
N SER A 117 -2.20 -13.16 -7.80
CA SER A 117 -1.75 -14.25 -6.92
C SER A 117 -2.23 -15.64 -7.37
N GLN A 118 -3.11 -15.73 -8.36
CA GLN A 118 -3.55 -16.99 -8.94
C GLN A 118 -2.59 -17.54 -10.01
N LEU A 119 -1.64 -16.72 -10.45
CA LEU A 119 -0.64 -17.12 -11.43
C LEU A 119 0.66 -17.50 -10.72
N PRO A 120 1.08 -18.80 -10.76
CA PRO A 120 2.30 -19.28 -10.07
C PRO A 120 3.54 -18.47 -10.44
N HIS A 121 3.68 -18.09 -11.70
CA HIS A 121 4.79 -17.27 -12.18
C HIS A 121 4.84 -15.89 -11.47
N ASN A 122 3.69 -15.22 -11.32
CA ASN A 122 3.62 -13.93 -10.62
C ASN A 122 4.00 -14.09 -9.14
N CYS A 123 3.58 -15.21 -8.51
CA CYS A 123 3.95 -15.50 -7.13
C CYS A 123 5.45 -15.73 -6.98
N ALA A 124 6.07 -16.48 -7.92
CA ALA A 124 7.51 -16.71 -7.92
C ALA A 124 8.29 -15.40 -8.07
N LEU A 125 7.93 -14.56 -9.04
CA LEU A 125 8.55 -13.25 -9.24
C LEU A 125 8.43 -12.35 -8.00
N ALA A 126 7.23 -12.29 -7.40
CA ALA A 126 7.00 -11.51 -6.18
C ALA A 126 7.81 -12.05 -4.99
N GLY A 127 7.95 -13.38 -4.89
CA GLY A 127 8.76 -14.03 -3.87
C GLY A 127 10.24 -13.69 -4.00
N CYS A 128 10.80 -13.79 -5.21
CA CYS A 128 12.18 -13.38 -5.49
C CYS A 128 12.41 -11.90 -5.17
N TRP A 129 11.53 -11.04 -5.68
CA TRP A 129 11.61 -9.59 -5.41
C TRP A 129 11.60 -9.27 -3.91
N LEU A 130 10.71 -9.92 -3.16
CA LEU A 130 10.61 -9.72 -1.71
C LEU A 130 11.88 -10.21 -0.99
N ALA A 131 12.42 -11.37 -1.37
CA ALA A 131 13.64 -11.93 -0.78
C ALA A 131 14.83 -11.00 -1.00
N GLU A 132 15.05 -10.53 -2.22
CA GLU A 132 16.13 -9.60 -2.55
C GLU A 132 15.99 -8.27 -1.81
N THR A 133 14.76 -7.73 -1.72
CA THR A 133 14.50 -6.53 -0.95
C THR A 133 14.82 -6.69 0.53
N GLN A 134 14.46 -7.83 1.13
CA GLN A 134 14.77 -8.13 2.53
C GLN A 134 16.29 -8.28 2.76
N LEU A 135 17.00 -8.95 1.87
CA LEU A 135 18.45 -9.10 1.95
C LEU A 135 19.16 -7.75 1.83
N ALA A 136 18.73 -6.90 0.90
CA ALA A 136 19.25 -5.54 0.75
C ALA A 136 19.03 -4.69 2.00
N ALA A 137 17.82 -4.74 2.59
CA ALA A 137 17.49 -4.03 3.83
C ALA A 137 18.38 -4.43 5.00
N VAL A 138 18.64 -5.74 5.16
CA VAL A 138 19.53 -6.26 6.20
C VAL A 138 20.96 -5.79 5.98
N SER A 139 21.46 -5.90 4.73
CA SER A 139 22.84 -5.53 4.37
C SER A 139 23.10 -4.03 4.52
N ALA A 140 22.09 -3.19 4.25
CA ALA A 140 22.18 -1.73 4.35
C ALA A 140 21.95 -1.20 5.78
N GLY A 141 21.59 -2.05 6.73
CA GLY A 141 21.29 -1.62 8.10
C GLY A 141 20.06 -0.72 8.24
N LEU A 142 19.16 -0.71 7.24
CA LEU A 142 17.96 0.16 7.20
C LEU A 142 16.86 -0.25 8.20
N ARG A 143 17.18 -1.09 9.18
CA ARG A 143 16.21 -1.54 10.20
C ARG A 143 15.62 -0.42 11.04
N SER A 144 16.37 0.66 11.29
CA SER A 144 15.96 1.74 12.20
C SER A 144 14.82 2.62 11.69
N GLY A 145 14.61 2.69 10.38
CA GLY A 145 13.57 3.51 9.75
C GLY A 145 12.29 2.75 9.38
N LEU A 146 12.30 1.42 9.42
CA LEU A 146 11.18 0.59 9.01
C LEU A 146 10.45 0.00 10.23
N PRO A 147 9.12 -0.22 10.15
CA PRO A 147 8.37 -0.84 11.22
C PRO A 147 8.88 -2.26 11.50
N ASP A 148 9.07 -2.58 12.77
CA ASP A 148 9.36 -3.95 13.19
C ASP A 148 8.19 -4.88 12.82
N ARG A 149 8.47 -5.85 11.97
CA ARG A 149 7.55 -6.89 11.47
C ARG A 149 8.05 -8.29 11.84
N GLU A 150 8.75 -8.42 12.97
CA GLU A 150 9.22 -9.70 13.49
C GLU A 150 8.07 -10.60 13.99
N LEU A 151 8.41 -11.79 14.44
CA LEU A 151 7.45 -12.80 14.89
C LEU A 151 6.44 -12.25 15.91
N ALA A 152 6.87 -11.43 16.84
CA ALA A 152 6.03 -10.80 17.84
C ALA A 152 4.92 -9.93 17.24
N HIS A 153 5.19 -9.23 16.13
CA HIS A 153 4.19 -8.45 15.41
C HIS A 153 3.09 -9.35 14.84
N TYR A 154 3.46 -10.42 14.13
CA TYR A 154 2.48 -11.34 13.54
C TYR A 154 1.67 -12.08 14.60
N LEU A 155 2.29 -12.48 15.70
CA LEU A 155 1.58 -13.09 16.83
C LEU A 155 0.55 -12.15 17.45
N ARG A 156 0.87 -10.84 17.58
CA ARG A 156 -0.12 -9.84 18.02
C ARG A 156 -1.30 -9.73 17.05
N LEU A 157 -1.03 -9.71 15.73
CA LEU A 157 -2.09 -9.67 14.71
C LEU A 157 -2.98 -10.92 14.78
N LEU A 158 -2.40 -12.10 14.85
CA LEU A 158 -3.15 -13.35 14.96
C LEU A 158 -4.05 -13.37 16.20
N ARG A 159 -3.54 -12.90 17.35
CA ARG A 159 -4.36 -12.78 18.58
C ARG A 159 -5.50 -11.79 18.43
N SER A 160 -5.23 -10.64 17.80
CA SER A 160 -6.27 -9.66 17.51
C SER A 160 -7.35 -10.24 16.59
N CYS A 161 -6.96 -10.94 15.53
CA CYS A 161 -7.89 -11.63 14.64
C CYS A 161 -8.72 -12.70 15.39
N ARG A 162 -8.05 -13.52 16.23
CA ARG A 162 -8.74 -14.51 17.06
C ARG A 162 -9.76 -13.85 17.99
N GLY A 163 -9.37 -12.75 18.65
CA GLY A 163 -10.25 -11.98 19.53
C GLY A 163 -11.47 -11.43 18.80
N MET A 164 -11.29 -10.87 17.61
CA MET A 164 -12.40 -10.39 16.77
C MET A 164 -13.32 -11.55 16.33
N LEU A 165 -12.79 -12.69 15.90
CA LEU A 165 -13.57 -13.85 15.53
C LEU A 165 -14.43 -14.33 16.70
N LEU A 166 -13.84 -14.50 17.89
CA LEU A 166 -14.57 -14.93 19.09
C LEU A 166 -15.65 -13.92 19.53
N HIS A 167 -15.36 -12.63 19.41
CA HIS A 167 -16.33 -11.57 19.71
C HIS A 167 -17.55 -11.65 18.78
N HIS A 168 -17.34 -11.80 17.46
CA HIS A 168 -18.43 -11.91 16.50
C HIS A 168 -19.20 -13.22 16.60
N LEU A 169 -18.56 -14.31 17.07
CA LEU A 169 -19.25 -15.57 17.37
C LEU A 169 -20.26 -15.45 18.51
N GLY A 170 -20.05 -14.51 19.45
CA GLY A 170 -21.00 -14.23 20.55
C GLY A 170 -22.18 -13.36 20.13
N GLY A 171 -22.11 -12.68 18.97
CA GLY A 171 -23.10 -11.68 18.54
C GLY A 171 -24.35 -12.23 17.81
N GLY A 172 -24.46 -13.54 17.58
CA GLY A 172 -25.63 -14.17 16.96
C GLY A 172 -25.88 -13.82 15.47
N ALA A 173 -24.98 -13.10 14.82
CA ALA A 173 -25.11 -12.65 13.44
C ALA A 173 -24.74 -13.73 12.39
N LEU A 174 -24.13 -14.84 12.81
CA LEU A 174 -23.66 -15.92 11.95
C LEU A 174 -24.61 -17.13 12.00
N SER A 175 -24.71 -17.85 10.88
CA SER A 175 -25.38 -19.16 10.88
C SER A 175 -24.63 -20.14 11.80
N ALA A 176 -25.32 -21.21 12.28
CA ALA A 176 -24.69 -22.23 13.12
C ALA A 176 -23.51 -22.92 12.41
N GLU A 177 -23.60 -23.08 11.10
CA GLU A 177 -22.58 -23.70 10.25
C GLU A 177 -21.34 -22.79 10.13
N ASP A 178 -21.55 -21.52 9.80
CA ASP A 178 -20.46 -20.53 9.73
C ASP A 178 -19.78 -20.36 11.10
N ALA A 179 -20.56 -20.31 12.17
CA ALA A 179 -20.05 -20.22 13.53
C ALA A 179 -19.17 -21.43 13.91
N ALA A 180 -19.51 -22.65 13.44
CA ALA A 180 -18.69 -23.84 13.65
C ALA A 180 -17.35 -23.74 12.91
N VAL A 181 -17.36 -23.28 11.65
CA VAL A 181 -16.13 -23.07 10.86
C VAL A 181 -15.22 -22.05 11.55
N PHE A 182 -15.75 -20.90 11.96
CA PHE A 182 -14.96 -19.86 12.62
C PHE A 182 -14.41 -20.29 13.98
N ARG A 183 -15.16 -21.11 14.76
CA ARG A 183 -14.64 -21.70 16.02
C ARG A 183 -13.44 -22.60 15.74
N ASN A 184 -13.53 -23.46 14.73
CA ASN A 184 -12.43 -24.34 14.35
C ASN A 184 -11.19 -23.55 13.89
N VAL A 185 -11.37 -22.50 13.10
CA VAL A 185 -10.28 -21.60 12.69
C VAL A 185 -9.67 -20.91 13.91
N ALA A 186 -10.49 -20.35 14.80
CA ALA A 186 -10.00 -19.67 15.99
C ALA A 186 -9.25 -20.59 16.97
N ALA A 187 -9.61 -21.89 17.01
CA ALA A 187 -8.93 -22.89 17.83
C ALA A 187 -7.52 -23.23 17.32
N GLN A 188 -7.24 -23.02 16.03
CA GLN A 188 -5.93 -23.27 15.43
C GLN A 188 -4.93 -22.13 15.70
N PHE A 189 -5.40 -20.93 16.12
CA PHE A 189 -4.50 -19.83 16.45
C PHE A 189 -3.87 -20.03 17.83
N PRO A 190 -2.56 -19.76 17.97
CA PRO A 190 -1.87 -19.91 19.23
C PRO A 190 -2.47 -18.96 20.28
N SER A 191 -2.83 -19.51 21.42
CA SER A 191 -3.34 -18.73 22.57
C SER A 191 -2.22 -18.09 23.38
N GLN A 192 -1.00 -18.62 23.30
CA GLN A 192 0.19 -18.13 24.01
C GLN A 192 1.39 -18.00 23.06
N VAL A 193 2.27 -17.04 23.34
CA VAL A 193 3.59 -16.97 22.69
C VAL A 193 4.43 -18.11 23.28
N PRO A 194 5.11 -18.92 22.46
CA PRO A 194 6.19 -19.76 22.97
C PRO A 194 7.19 -18.85 23.69
N SER A 195 7.47 -19.14 24.94
CA SER A 195 8.56 -18.46 25.67
C SER A 195 9.84 -18.75 24.89
N GLN A 196 10.52 -17.71 24.42
CA GLN A 196 11.86 -17.87 23.88
C GLN A 196 12.75 -18.26 25.06
N THR A 197 13.18 -19.51 25.07
CA THR A 197 14.30 -20.00 25.88
C THR A 197 15.58 -19.69 25.16
#